data_5a279a2e0aeb0594021fe98248c1dd0d
#
_entry.id   5a279a2e0aeb0594021fe98248c1dd0d
#
_cell.length_a   1.000
_cell.length_b   1.000
_cell.length_c   1.000
_cell.angle_alpha   90.00
_cell.angle_beta   90.00
_cell.angle_gamma   90.00
#
_symmetry.space_group_name_H-M   'P 1'
#
loop_
_entity.id
_entity.type
_entity.pdbx_description
1 polymer ?
#
loop_
_entity_poly.entity_id
_entity_poly.type
_entity_poly.pdbx_seq_one_letter_code
_entity_poly.pdbx_strand_id
1 'polypeptide(L)'
;MAFRSDHFLSFGGRVSWVFYVLLVILVVALALRLNGINWDQGFAFHPDERDIYMRSGCMYELLTDSPGANDCGYLRGEPDAQPGLPGIGTLFDKDRSPLNPHWFPLGSILIYVMVFFRSIVELFTDINSLDMRYVGRPLSALADVGTVAMVFLLGRKLYGNGVGLLAAGFTALAVIHIQNSHFFRPETFSVLFTLASFWAMWRMLERKRLLDSAILGLLLGLAIAPKISLLPILAPLFLVYWYRVLDEVEGRWSEITPELVQRIFNHAILAGVIAAGVFFISAPYAILDIAAFV
;
A
#
# COMPACT_ATOMS: atom_id res chain seq x y z
N MET A 1 -26.16 -17.73 -5.59
CA MET A 1 -25.59 -18.30 -4.34
C MET A 1 -25.94 -17.37 -3.19
N ALA A 2 -26.85 -17.74 -2.28
CA ALA A 2 -27.21 -16.90 -1.14
C ALA A 2 -26.07 -16.93 -0.10
N PHE A 3 -25.39 -15.83 0.07
CA PHE A 3 -24.33 -15.71 1.06
C PHE A 3 -24.91 -15.48 2.45
N ARG A 4 -24.66 -16.44 3.33
CA ARG A 4 -24.97 -16.34 4.76
C ARG A 4 -24.10 -15.24 5.38
N SER A 5 -24.72 -14.18 5.90
CA SER A 5 -24.04 -13.18 6.73
C SER A 5 -23.75 -13.78 8.10
N ASP A 6 -22.67 -14.56 8.20
CA ASP A 6 -22.25 -15.10 9.49
C ASP A 6 -21.66 -13.97 10.34
N HIS A 7 -22.26 -13.72 11.48
CA HIS A 7 -21.75 -12.77 12.48
C HIS A 7 -20.39 -13.24 12.98
N PHE A 8 -19.32 -12.59 12.47
CA PHE A 8 -17.93 -12.94 12.79
C PHE A 8 -17.60 -12.82 14.28
N LEU A 9 -18.23 -11.86 14.99
CA LEU A 9 -17.82 -11.50 16.34
C LEU A 9 -18.66 -12.10 17.45
N SER A 10 -19.88 -12.61 17.19
CA SER A 10 -20.66 -13.20 18.27
C SER A 10 -21.68 -14.24 17.79
N PHE A 11 -21.71 -15.40 18.41
CA PHE A 11 -22.83 -16.32 18.48
C PHE A 11 -23.42 -16.19 19.90
N GLY A 12 -24.61 -15.62 20.04
CA GLY A 12 -25.31 -15.53 21.32
C GLY A 12 -24.52 -14.84 22.45
N GLY A 13 -23.79 -13.75 22.14
CA GLY A 13 -23.00 -12.98 23.13
C GLY A 13 -21.62 -13.56 23.49
N ARG A 14 -21.21 -14.67 22.89
CA ARG A 14 -19.85 -15.23 23.05
C ARG A 14 -19.02 -15.01 21.81
N VAL A 15 -17.75 -14.59 22.01
CA VAL A 15 -16.79 -14.44 20.91
C VAL A 15 -16.53 -15.79 20.26
N SER A 16 -16.58 -15.84 18.91
CA SER A 16 -16.38 -17.07 18.15
C SER A 16 -14.98 -17.65 18.35
N TRP A 17 -14.82 -18.98 18.47
CA TRP A 17 -13.52 -19.66 18.50
C TRP A 17 -12.61 -19.29 17.32
N VAL A 18 -13.21 -18.99 16.16
CA VAL A 18 -12.51 -18.53 14.96
C VAL A 18 -11.72 -17.24 15.23
N PHE A 19 -12.30 -16.33 16.03
CA PHE A 19 -11.62 -15.10 16.42
C PHE A 19 -10.36 -15.38 17.26
N TYR A 20 -10.46 -16.27 18.24
CA TYR A 20 -9.29 -16.60 19.09
C TYR A 20 -8.19 -17.29 18.31
N VAL A 21 -8.52 -18.22 17.39
CA VAL A 21 -7.53 -18.89 16.55
C VAL A 21 -6.87 -17.89 15.60
N LEU A 22 -7.66 -17.00 14.96
CA LEU A 22 -7.11 -15.94 14.13
C LEU A 22 -6.19 -15.01 14.93
N LEU A 23 -6.62 -14.60 16.13
CA LEU A 23 -5.79 -13.74 17.00
C LEU A 23 -4.44 -14.41 17.32
N VAL A 24 -4.44 -15.69 17.66
CA VAL A 24 -3.19 -16.45 17.88
C VAL A 24 -2.32 -16.45 16.62
N ILE A 25 -2.90 -16.71 15.43
CA ILE A 25 -2.16 -16.69 14.16
C ILE A 25 -1.53 -15.30 13.94
N LEU A 26 -2.28 -14.22 14.14
CA LEU A 26 -1.78 -12.85 13.93
C LEU A 26 -0.70 -12.47 14.96
N VAL A 27 -0.84 -12.89 16.23
CA VAL A 27 0.19 -12.66 17.26
C VAL A 27 1.47 -13.41 16.93
N VAL A 28 1.37 -14.68 16.54
CA VAL A 28 2.54 -15.48 16.11
C VAL A 28 3.16 -14.85 14.85
N ALA A 29 2.34 -14.46 13.87
CA ALA A 29 2.82 -13.78 12.66
C ALA A 29 3.60 -12.51 13.02
N LEU A 30 3.08 -11.67 13.91
CA LEU A 30 3.75 -10.45 14.36
C LEU A 30 5.05 -10.75 15.09
N ALA A 31 5.04 -11.71 16.02
CA ALA A 31 6.24 -12.10 16.78
C ALA A 31 7.37 -12.58 15.87
N LEU A 32 7.07 -13.40 14.85
CA LEU A 32 8.05 -13.88 13.88
C LEU A 32 8.64 -12.75 13.03
N ARG A 33 7.86 -11.70 12.73
CA ARG A 33 8.26 -10.56 11.88
C ARG A 33 9.01 -9.47 12.66
N LEU A 34 8.76 -9.36 13.94
CA LEU A 34 9.49 -8.42 14.80
C LEU A 34 10.77 -9.01 15.38
N ASN A 35 10.88 -10.36 15.45
CA ASN A 35 12.07 -11.00 15.96
C ASN A 35 13.24 -10.80 14.99
N GLY A 36 14.36 -10.28 15.49
CA GLY A 36 15.56 -10.05 14.67
C GLY A 36 15.48 -8.82 13.76
N ILE A 37 14.69 -7.83 14.10
CA ILE A 37 14.51 -6.59 13.28
C ILE A 37 15.84 -5.88 12.95
N ASN A 38 16.85 -6.03 13.81
CA ASN A 38 18.20 -5.48 13.62
C ASN A 38 19.22 -6.56 13.18
N TRP A 39 18.78 -7.52 12.36
CA TRP A 39 19.57 -8.67 11.91
C TRP A 39 20.87 -8.27 11.20
N ASP A 40 20.90 -7.13 10.53
CA ASP A 40 22.02 -6.58 9.77
C ASP A 40 22.89 -5.58 10.56
N GLN A 41 22.60 -5.40 11.84
CA GLN A 41 23.32 -4.49 12.74
C GLN A 41 23.44 -3.04 12.20
N GLY A 42 22.54 -2.65 11.30
CA GLY A 42 22.47 -1.31 10.72
C GLY A 42 23.27 -1.11 9.42
N PHE A 43 23.83 -2.16 8.84
CA PHE A 43 24.55 -2.03 7.56
C PHE A 43 23.64 -1.78 6.36
N ALA A 44 22.32 -1.98 6.48
CA ALA A 44 21.34 -1.80 5.43
C ALA A 44 21.77 -2.48 4.11
N PHE A 45 22.01 -3.81 4.17
CA PHE A 45 22.52 -4.58 3.05
C PHE A 45 21.59 -4.60 1.83
N HIS A 46 20.28 -4.42 2.02
CA HIS A 46 19.36 -4.36 0.90
C HIS A 46 19.41 -2.97 0.25
N PRO A 47 19.75 -2.87 -1.05
CA PRO A 47 19.94 -1.58 -1.71
C PRO A 47 18.67 -0.72 -1.69
N ASP A 48 17.51 -1.30 -2.00
CA ASP A 48 16.23 -0.57 -2.04
C ASP A 48 15.88 0.02 -0.68
N GLU A 49 16.05 -0.74 0.41
CA GLU A 49 15.81 -0.27 1.77
C GLU A 49 16.76 0.88 2.13
N ARG A 50 18.04 0.71 1.84
CA ARG A 50 19.05 1.73 2.09
C ARG A 50 18.75 3.01 1.34
N ASP A 51 18.40 2.91 0.05
CA ASP A 51 18.10 4.08 -0.79
C ASP A 51 16.86 4.82 -0.27
N ILE A 52 15.82 4.10 0.18
CA ILE A 52 14.64 4.73 0.78
C ILE A 52 15.04 5.52 2.03
N TYR A 53 15.82 4.94 2.96
CA TYR A 53 16.22 5.63 4.18
C TYR A 53 17.14 6.82 3.90
N MET A 54 18.13 6.68 3.04
CA MET A 54 19.06 7.76 2.70
C MET A 54 18.34 8.92 1.99
N ARG A 55 17.46 8.62 1.04
CA ARG A 55 16.70 9.66 0.31
C ARG A 55 15.65 10.33 1.19
N SER A 56 14.99 9.59 2.08
CA SER A 56 14.07 10.19 3.04
C SER A 56 14.79 11.07 4.05
N GLY A 57 15.99 10.68 4.47
CA GLY A 57 16.85 11.51 5.31
C GLY A 57 17.23 12.80 4.63
N CYS A 58 17.73 12.71 3.40
CA CYS A 58 18.06 13.87 2.58
C CYS A 58 16.86 14.81 2.37
N MET A 59 15.70 14.26 2.03
CA MET A 59 14.47 15.05 1.85
C MET A 59 14.06 15.75 3.15
N TYR A 60 14.16 15.07 4.29
CA TYR A 60 13.88 15.66 5.59
C TYR A 60 14.81 16.84 5.89
N GLU A 61 16.12 16.67 5.68
CA GLU A 61 17.12 17.70 5.91
C GLU A 61 16.94 18.92 4.99
N LEU A 62 16.56 18.68 3.73
CA LEU A 62 16.18 19.78 2.82
C LEU A 62 14.92 20.52 3.29
N LEU A 63 13.88 19.80 3.72
CA LEU A 63 12.63 20.42 4.17
C LEU A 63 12.79 21.22 5.47
N THR A 64 13.74 20.83 6.33
CA THR A 64 14.00 21.51 7.60
C THR A 64 15.14 22.54 7.51
N ASP A 65 15.73 22.70 6.33
CA ASP A 65 16.90 23.58 6.10
C ASP A 65 18.03 23.30 7.11
N SER A 66 18.29 22.02 7.37
CA SER A 66 19.29 21.56 8.30
C SER A 66 20.69 21.52 7.65
N PRO A 67 21.78 21.52 8.43
CA PRO A 67 23.16 21.52 7.89
C PRO A 67 23.46 20.35 6.94
N GLY A 68 22.81 19.20 7.13
CA GLY A 68 22.95 18.02 6.24
C GLY A 68 22.35 18.22 4.85
N ALA A 69 21.54 19.25 4.62
CA ALA A 69 20.95 19.54 3.32
C ALA A 69 22.00 19.74 2.21
N ASN A 70 23.20 20.25 2.57
CA ASN A 70 24.28 20.48 1.62
C ASN A 70 24.90 19.18 1.10
N ASP A 71 24.79 18.06 1.83
CA ASP A 71 25.35 16.76 1.47
C ASP A 71 24.41 15.93 0.61
N CYS A 72 23.20 16.44 0.33
CA CYS A 72 22.15 15.73 -0.40
C CYS A 72 22.38 15.69 -1.93
N GLY A 73 23.23 16.56 -2.48
CA GLY A 73 23.39 16.74 -3.92
C GLY A 73 23.71 15.44 -4.68
N TYR A 74 24.59 14.60 -4.13
CA TYR A 74 24.98 13.35 -4.77
C TYR A 74 23.85 12.32 -4.87
N LEU A 75 22.91 12.31 -3.92
CA LEU A 75 21.75 11.41 -3.94
C LEU A 75 20.66 11.87 -4.91
N ARG A 76 20.57 13.16 -5.14
CA ARG A 76 19.56 13.76 -6.01
C ARG A 76 20.03 13.93 -7.45
N GLY A 77 21.33 14.06 -7.66
CA GLY A 77 21.88 14.43 -8.96
C GLY A 77 21.63 15.89 -9.37
N GLU A 78 20.94 16.67 -8.53
CA GLU A 78 20.54 18.06 -8.80
C GLU A 78 20.93 18.94 -7.61
N PRO A 79 21.86 19.89 -7.78
CA PRO A 79 22.32 20.77 -6.69
C PRO A 79 21.34 21.89 -6.33
N ASP A 80 20.31 22.14 -7.15
CA ASP A 80 19.51 23.38 -7.08
C ASP A 80 18.22 23.25 -6.25
N ALA A 81 18.04 22.18 -5.44
CA ALA A 81 16.89 22.10 -4.56
C ALA A 81 16.90 23.27 -3.57
N GLN A 82 15.76 23.96 -3.48
CA GLN A 82 15.59 25.01 -2.50
C GLN A 82 15.30 24.42 -1.13
N PRO A 83 16.14 24.65 -0.11
CA PRO A 83 15.86 24.26 1.25
C PRO A 83 14.60 24.94 1.79
N GLY A 84 13.95 24.26 2.78
CA GLY A 84 12.74 24.73 3.42
C GLY A 84 11.46 24.16 2.81
N LEU A 85 10.33 24.49 3.42
CA LEU A 85 9.02 24.07 2.93
C LEU A 85 8.70 24.71 1.58
N PRO A 86 8.37 23.93 0.54
CA PRO A 86 8.16 24.48 -0.79
C PRO A 86 6.88 25.34 -0.83
N GLY A 87 6.98 26.54 -1.39
CA GLY A 87 5.82 27.29 -1.85
C GLY A 87 5.17 26.65 -3.06
N ILE A 88 3.96 27.09 -3.44
CA ILE A 88 3.20 26.49 -4.57
C ILE A 88 4.03 26.44 -5.86
N GLY A 89 4.77 27.51 -6.18
CA GLY A 89 5.60 27.56 -7.38
C GLY A 89 6.77 26.58 -7.36
N THR A 90 7.40 26.38 -6.21
CA THR A 90 8.51 25.43 -6.03
C THR A 90 8.00 23.99 -5.94
N LEU A 91 6.81 23.77 -5.36
CA LEU A 91 6.22 22.44 -5.22
C LEU A 91 6.06 21.72 -6.57
N PHE A 92 5.70 22.43 -7.63
CA PHE A 92 5.50 21.86 -8.97
C PHE A 92 6.73 21.97 -9.87
N ASP A 93 7.81 22.56 -9.38
CA ASP A 93 9.09 22.64 -10.10
C ASP A 93 9.90 21.38 -9.85
N LYS A 94 10.07 20.55 -10.88
CA LYS A 94 10.74 19.25 -10.75
C LYS A 94 12.20 19.36 -10.33
N ASP A 95 12.90 20.44 -10.69
CA ASP A 95 14.35 20.63 -10.45
C ASP A 95 14.60 21.26 -9.07
N ARG A 96 13.71 22.16 -8.62
CA ARG A 96 13.88 22.94 -7.40
C ARG A 96 13.15 22.40 -6.17
N SER A 97 12.16 21.54 -6.37
CA SER A 97 11.37 21.03 -5.24
C SER A 97 12.17 20.08 -4.35
N PRO A 98 12.21 20.34 -3.03
CA PRO A 98 12.85 19.41 -2.08
C PRO A 98 12.10 18.08 -1.98
N LEU A 99 10.84 17.99 -2.46
CA LEU A 99 10.02 16.79 -2.45
C LEU A 99 10.27 15.86 -3.64
N ASN A 100 11.00 16.29 -4.68
CA ASN A 100 11.37 15.39 -5.76
C ASN A 100 12.54 14.49 -5.32
N PRO A 101 12.37 13.16 -5.21
CA PRO A 101 13.46 12.27 -4.85
C PRO A 101 14.48 12.06 -5.99
N HIS A 102 14.16 12.46 -7.23
CA HIS A 102 14.94 12.19 -8.46
C HIS A 102 15.36 10.70 -8.57
N TRP A 103 14.50 9.81 -8.12
CA TRP A 103 14.75 8.38 -8.09
C TRP A 103 13.43 7.60 -8.12
N PHE A 104 13.20 6.85 -9.18
CA PHE A 104 11.90 6.25 -9.47
C PHE A 104 11.90 4.74 -9.69
N PRO A 105 12.96 3.96 -9.39
CA PRO A 105 12.88 2.50 -9.46
C PRO A 105 11.79 1.92 -8.57
N LEU A 106 11.48 2.64 -7.49
CA LEU A 106 10.37 2.38 -6.57
C LEU A 106 9.49 3.63 -6.45
N GLY A 107 8.24 3.44 -6.01
CA GLY A 107 7.33 4.56 -5.79
C GLY A 107 7.76 5.45 -4.63
N SER A 108 7.62 6.76 -4.79
CA SER A 108 8.06 7.77 -3.81
C SER A 108 7.30 7.73 -2.48
N ILE A 109 6.16 7.05 -2.42
CA ILE A 109 5.31 6.98 -1.22
C ILE A 109 6.07 6.51 0.02
N LEU A 110 6.98 5.52 -0.11
CA LEU A 110 7.74 5.02 1.03
C LEU A 110 8.76 6.04 1.54
N ILE A 111 9.33 6.85 0.65
CA ILE A 111 10.20 7.97 1.03
C ILE A 111 9.41 8.98 1.83
N TYR A 112 8.22 9.39 1.35
CA TYR A 112 7.35 10.35 2.07
C TYR A 112 6.87 9.83 3.42
N VAL A 113 6.53 8.53 3.49
CA VAL A 113 6.18 7.88 4.76
C VAL A 113 7.34 7.96 5.76
N MET A 114 8.57 7.73 5.32
CA MET A 114 9.74 7.84 6.20
C MET A 114 10.02 9.28 6.60
N VAL A 115 9.88 10.25 5.72
CA VAL A 115 10.00 11.68 6.07
C VAL A 115 8.98 12.06 7.14
N PHE A 116 7.73 11.64 6.98
CA PHE A 116 6.68 11.88 7.96
C PHE A 116 7.02 11.27 9.33
N PHE A 117 7.43 10.00 9.37
CA PHE A 117 7.79 9.38 10.66
C PHE A 117 9.07 9.96 11.25
N ARG A 118 10.06 10.32 10.43
CA ARG A 118 11.26 11.02 10.91
C ARG A 118 10.88 12.34 11.57
N SER A 119 9.99 13.14 10.97
CA SER A 119 9.52 14.39 11.56
C SER A 119 8.90 14.21 12.95
N ILE A 120 8.28 13.05 13.22
CA ILE A 120 7.74 12.73 14.54
C ILE A 120 8.85 12.29 15.51
N VAL A 121 9.77 11.43 15.07
CA VAL A 121 10.84 10.90 15.92
C VAL A 121 11.79 12.02 16.37
N GLU A 122 12.15 12.91 15.46
CA GLU A 122 13.02 14.08 15.72
C GLU A 122 12.45 15.06 16.77
N LEU A 123 11.13 14.99 17.08
CA LEU A 123 10.56 15.73 18.22
C LEU A 123 11.04 15.19 19.58
N PHE A 124 11.55 13.98 19.63
CA PHE A 124 11.93 13.28 20.87
C PHE A 124 13.41 12.95 20.93
N THR A 125 14.06 12.70 19.79
CA THR A 125 15.47 12.30 19.73
C THR A 125 16.03 12.50 18.34
N ASP A 126 17.29 12.88 18.24
CA ASP A 126 18.02 12.91 16.99
C ASP A 126 18.18 11.48 16.45
N ILE A 127 17.92 11.29 15.17
CA ILE A 127 18.00 9.98 14.54
C ILE A 127 18.71 10.07 13.17
N ASN A 128 19.67 9.18 12.92
CA ASN A 128 20.28 9.11 11.60
C ASN A 128 19.36 8.36 10.59
N SER A 129 19.61 8.57 9.30
CA SER A 129 18.76 8.03 8.23
C SER A 129 18.67 6.49 8.27
N LEU A 130 19.77 5.77 8.55
CA LEU A 130 19.77 4.32 8.58
C LEU A 130 19.09 3.75 9.84
N ASP A 131 19.05 4.51 10.94
CA ASP A 131 18.35 4.10 12.16
C ASP A 131 16.83 4.20 12.02
N MET A 132 16.34 4.87 10.98
CA MET A 132 14.92 4.80 10.60
C MET A 132 14.44 3.36 10.32
N ARG A 133 15.36 2.36 10.23
CA ARG A 133 14.99 0.93 10.19
C ARG A 133 14.15 0.50 11.38
N TYR A 134 14.35 1.11 12.56
CA TYR A 134 13.55 0.83 13.76
C TYR A 134 12.08 1.32 13.64
N VAL A 135 11.78 2.12 12.63
CA VAL A 135 10.42 2.54 12.27
C VAL A 135 9.94 1.79 11.02
N GLY A 136 10.74 1.77 9.96
CA GLY A 136 10.35 1.20 8.67
C GLY A 136 10.08 -0.31 8.71
N ARG A 137 10.97 -1.08 9.35
CA ARG A 137 10.79 -2.54 9.45
C ARG A 137 9.57 -2.96 10.27
N PRO A 138 9.26 -2.34 11.44
CA PRO A 138 7.96 -2.57 12.10
C PRO A 138 6.75 -2.23 11.23
N LEU A 139 6.79 -1.17 10.42
CA LEU A 139 5.72 -0.87 9.47
C LEU A 139 5.55 -1.96 8.42
N SER A 140 6.66 -2.51 7.88
CA SER A 140 6.60 -3.66 6.98
C SER A 140 6.05 -4.91 7.69
N ALA A 141 6.47 -5.17 8.93
CA ALA A 141 5.93 -6.28 9.73
C ALA A 141 4.41 -6.16 9.93
N LEU A 142 3.92 -4.96 10.27
CA LEU A 142 2.48 -4.69 10.42
C LEU A 142 1.73 -4.84 9.09
N ALA A 143 2.29 -4.36 7.98
CA ALA A 143 1.69 -4.52 6.66
C ALA A 143 1.57 -6.00 6.27
N ASP A 144 2.59 -6.81 6.56
CA ASP A 144 2.53 -8.24 6.24
C ASP A 144 1.60 -9.03 7.19
N VAL A 145 1.48 -8.63 8.45
CA VAL A 145 0.41 -9.14 9.34
C VAL A 145 -0.97 -8.77 8.79
N GLY A 146 -1.12 -7.56 8.24
CA GLY A 146 -2.32 -7.15 7.49
C GLY A 146 -2.59 -8.07 6.30
N THR A 147 -1.53 -8.49 5.58
CA THR A 147 -1.62 -9.47 4.49
C THR A 147 -2.18 -10.81 5.00
N VAL A 148 -1.68 -11.32 6.12
CA VAL A 148 -2.21 -12.56 6.76
C VAL A 148 -3.70 -12.42 7.09
N ALA A 149 -4.10 -11.27 7.63
CA ALA A 149 -5.52 -10.99 7.92
C ALA A 149 -6.37 -10.93 6.64
N MET A 150 -5.87 -10.30 5.56
CA MET A 150 -6.58 -10.26 4.28
C MET A 150 -6.70 -11.63 3.63
N VAL A 151 -5.69 -12.49 3.72
CA VAL A 151 -5.75 -13.90 3.27
C VAL A 151 -6.84 -14.65 4.04
N PHE A 152 -6.94 -14.46 5.36
CA PHE A 152 -8.04 -15.01 6.14
C PHE A 152 -9.40 -14.53 5.62
N LEU A 153 -9.58 -13.22 5.46
CA LEU A 153 -10.86 -12.64 5.06
C LEU A 153 -11.31 -13.12 3.68
N LEU A 154 -10.40 -13.17 2.71
CA LEU A 154 -10.68 -13.68 1.37
C LEU A 154 -10.93 -15.20 1.38
N GLY A 155 -10.08 -15.97 2.03
CA GLY A 155 -10.21 -17.42 2.14
C GLY A 155 -11.51 -17.82 2.85
N ARG A 156 -11.85 -17.14 3.94
CA ARG A 156 -13.13 -17.31 4.63
C ARG A 156 -14.31 -17.00 3.72
N LYS A 157 -14.22 -15.91 2.96
CA LYS A 157 -15.31 -15.47 2.09
C LYS A 157 -15.58 -16.45 0.94
N LEU A 158 -14.52 -17.03 0.39
CA LEU A 158 -14.60 -17.94 -0.75
C LEU A 158 -14.90 -19.39 -0.33
N TYR A 159 -14.33 -19.86 0.77
CA TYR A 159 -14.29 -21.28 1.12
C TYR A 159 -14.66 -21.58 2.58
N GLY A 160 -14.99 -20.55 3.38
CA GLY A 160 -15.40 -20.69 4.77
C GLY A 160 -14.25 -20.59 5.79
N ASN A 161 -14.62 -20.61 7.08
CA ASN A 161 -13.72 -20.28 8.19
C ASN A 161 -12.48 -21.19 8.29
N GLY A 162 -12.65 -22.50 8.07
CA GLY A 162 -11.55 -23.48 8.18
C GLY A 162 -10.46 -23.22 7.14
N VAL A 163 -10.86 -23.03 5.88
CA VAL A 163 -9.91 -22.72 4.78
C VAL A 163 -9.25 -21.37 5.00
N GLY A 164 -10.03 -20.36 5.44
CA GLY A 164 -9.49 -19.04 5.78
C GLY A 164 -8.40 -19.11 6.85
N LEU A 165 -8.64 -19.85 7.95
CA LEU A 165 -7.67 -20.03 9.04
C LEU A 165 -6.42 -20.80 8.58
N LEU A 166 -6.57 -21.87 7.79
CA LEU A 166 -5.45 -22.63 7.25
C LEU A 166 -4.60 -21.76 6.32
N ALA A 167 -5.23 -21.03 5.41
CA ALA A 167 -4.52 -20.12 4.50
C ALA A 167 -3.76 -19.03 5.25
N ALA A 168 -4.39 -18.41 6.26
CA ALA A 168 -3.74 -17.44 7.13
C ALA A 168 -2.55 -18.05 7.90
N GLY A 169 -2.71 -19.27 8.44
CA GLY A 169 -1.66 -19.98 9.14
C GLY A 169 -0.46 -20.28 8.25
N PHE A 170 -0.68 -20.77 7.03
CA PHE A 170 0.40 -21.00 6.07
C PHE A 170 1.10 -19.71 5.66
N THR A 171 0.35 -18.63 5.43
CA THR A 171 0.93 -17.31 5.12
C THR A 171 1.74 -16.75 6.29
N ALA A 172 1.23 -16.92 7.54
CA ALA A 172 1.93 -16.49 8.75
C ALA A 172 3.31 -17.15 8.90
N LEU A 173 3.42 -18.43 8.51
CA LEU A 173 4.63 -19.23 8.64
C LEU A 173 5.48 -19.26 7.35
N ALA A 174 5.02 -18.66 6.26
CA ALA A 174 5.75 -18.65 5.00
C ALA A 174 7.05 -17.85 5.12
N VAL A 175 8.19 -18.52 4.90
CA VAL A 175 9.53 -17.94 5.07
C VAL A 175 9.71 -16.68 4.21
N ILE A 176 9.24 -16.68 2.98
CA ILE A 176 9.37 -15.53 2.07
C ILE A 176 8.63 -14.29 2.61
N HIS A 177 7.46 -14.46 3.25
CA HIS A 177 6.73 -13.38 3.89
C HIS A 177 7.49 -12.83 5.10
N ILE A 178 7.97 -13.74 5.99
CA ILE A 178 8.76 -13.36 7.15
C ILE A 178 10.01 -12.60 6.70
N GLN A 179 10.76 -13.13 5.73
CA GLN A 179 11.97 -12.51 5.19
C GLN A 179 11.68 -11.11 4.63
N ASN A 180 10.66 -10.96 3.78
CA ASN A 180 10.32 -9.67 3.17
C ASN A 180 9.90 -8.62 4.21
N SER A 181 9.26 -9.03 5.30
CA SER A 181 8.85 -8.12 6.37
C SER A 181 10.01 -7.54 7.19
N HIS A 182 11.21 -8.15 7.10
CA HIS A 182 12.43 -7.63 7.74
C HIS A 182 13.13 -6.53 6.94
N PHE A 183 12.55 -6.12 5.81
CA PHE A 183 13.01 -5.00 5.01
C PHE A 183 11.89 -3.98 4.82
N PHE A 184 12.23 -2.71 4.83
CA PHE A 184 11.28 -1.65 4.46
C PHE A 184 11.28 -1.47 2.94
N ARG A 185 10.40 -2.21 2.26
CA ARG A 185 10.34 -2.27 0.80
C ARG A 185 8.90 -2.24 0.27
N PRO A 186 8.70 -1.90 -1.02
CA PRO A 186 7.37 -1.80 -1.62
C PRO A 186 6.59 -3.11 -1.63
N GLU A 187 7.25 -4.27 -1.73
CA GLU A 187 6.59 -5.57 -1.92
C GLU A 187 5.56 -5.86 -0.83
N THR A 188 5.92 -5.64 0.43
CA THR A 188 5.06 -5.96 1.58
C THR A 188 3.76 -5.13 1.55
N PHE A 189 3.88 -3.83 1.26
CA PHE A 189 2.73 -2.93 1.15
C PHE A 189 1.90 -3.22 -0.08
N SER A 190 2.55 -3.48 -1.21
CA SER A 190 1.90 -3.80 -2.48
C SER A 190 1.06 -5.06 -2.39
N VAL A 191 1.55 -6.13 -1.73
CA VAL A 191 0.79 -7.37 -1.52
C VAL A 191 -0.44 -7.12 -0.65
N LEU A 192 -0.30 -6.39 0.47
CA LEU A 192 -1.42 -6.02 1.33
C LEU A 192 -2.52 -5.31 0.55
N PHE A 193 -2.17 -4.22 -0.15
CA PHE A 193 -3.15 -3.40 -0.87
C PHE A 193 -3.72 -4.11 -2.09
N THR A 194 -2.97 -5.02 -2.73
CA THR A 194 -3.50 -5.90 -3.79
C THR A 194 -4.60 -6.81 -3.25
N LEU A 195 -4.38 -7.50 -2.14
CA LEU A 195 -5.39 -8.36 -1.53
C LEU A 195 -6.59 -7.55 -1.02
N ALA A 196 -6.34 -6.38 -0.44
CA ALA A 196 -7.40 -5.45 -0.04
C ALA A 196 -8.22 -4.97 -1.25
N SER A 197 -7.58 -4.76 -2.41
CA SER A 197 -8.27 -4.42 -3.66
C SER A 197 -9.17 -5.57 -4.13
N PHE A 198 -8.73 -6.81 -4.07
CA PHE A 198 -9.58 -7.97 -4.38
C PHE A 198 -10.77 -8.08 -3.42
N TRP A 199 -10.56 -7.83 -2.15
CA TRP A 199 -11.67 -7.76 -1.18
C TRP A 199 -12.65 -6.63 -1.51
N ALA A 200 -12.15 -5.44 -1.91
CA ALA A 200 -12.98 -4.32 -2.32
C ALA A 200 -13.73 -4.58 -3.63
N MET A 201 -13.12 -5.28 -4.59
CA MET A 201 -13.77 -5.75 -5.82
C MET A 201 -14.97 -6.64 -5.49
N TRP A 202 -14.77 -7.60 -4.59
CA TRP A 202 -15.87 -8.46 -4.12
C TRP A 202 -16.98 -7.67 -3.45
N ARG A 203 -16.62 -6.79 -2.51
CA ARG A 203 -17.57 -5.93 -1.81
C ARG A 203 -18.37 -5.03 -2.77
N MET A 204 -17.73 -4.51 -3.80
CA MET A 204 -18.35 -3.69 -4.84
C MET A 204 -19.40 -4.51 -5.64
N LEU A 205 -19.10 -5.77 -5.95
CA LEU A 205 -20.07 -6.69 -6.60
C LEU A 205 -21.29 -6.94 -5.74
N GLU A 206 -21.11 -7.17 -4.42
CA GLU A 206 -22.22 -7.46 -3.51
C GLU A 206 -23.10 -6.25 -3.21
N ARG A 207 -22.46 -5.10 -2.93
CA ARG A 207 -23.17 -3.93 -2.39
C ARG A 207 -23.60 -2.93 -3.45
N LYS A 208 -22.90 -2.90 -4.58
CA LYS A 208 -23.18 -2.05 -5.74
C LYS A 208 -23.27 -0.54 -5.43
N ARG A 209 -22.60 -0.05 -4.35
CA ARG A 209 -22.61 1.35 -3.90
C ARG A 209 -21.43 2.12 -4.48
N LEU A 210 -21.60 3.42 -4.72
CA LEU A 210 -20.50 4.32 -5.15
C LEU A 210 -19.34 4.35 -4.16
N LEU A 211 -19.65 4.30 -2.85
CA LEU A 211 -18.62 4.24 -1.80
C LEU A 211 -17.70 3.00 -1.94
N ASP A 212 -18.25 1.86 -2.36
CA ASP A 212 -17.45 0.65 -2.54
C ASP A 212 -16.50 0.79 -3.75
N SER A 213 -16.91 1.51 -4.80
CA SER A 213 -16.04 1.88 -5.93
C SER A 213 -14.98 2.91 -5.52
N ALA A 214 -15.31 3.85 -4.66
CA ALA A 214 -14.35 4.81 -4.11
C ALA A 214 -13.28 4.11 -3.24
N ILE A 215 -13.68 3.19 -2.36
CA ILE A 215 -12.75 2.38 -1.56
C ILE A 215 -11.87 1.52 -2.46
N LEU A 216 -12.43 0.93 -3.51
CA LEU A 216 -11.68 0.16 -4.50
C LEU A 216 -10.62 1.05 -5.19
N GLY A 217 -10.99 2.25 -5.62
CA GLY A 217 -10.05 3.20 -6.22
C GLY A 217 -8.91 3.59 -5.28
N LEU A 218 -9.22 3.87 -4.00
CA LEU A 218 -8.22 4.17 -2.97
C LEU A 218 -7.22 3.01 -2.82
N LEU A 219 -7.71 1.79 -2.66
CA LEU A 219 -6.86 0.62 -2.45
C LEU A 219 -6.03 0.26 -3.68
N LEU A 220 -6.58 0.42 -4.90
CA LEU A 220 -5.85 0.26 -6.15
C LEU A 220 -4.72 1.29 -6.29
N GLY A 221 -5.00 2.55 -6.00
CA GLY A 221 -3.99 3.60 -6.02
C GLY A 221 -2.85 3.31 -5.03
N LEU A 222 -3.19 2.88 -3.80
CA LEU A 222 -2.21 2.46 -2.79
C LEU A 222 -1.44 1.18 -3.17
N ALA A 223 -2.03 0.27 -3.94
CA ALA A 223 -1.34 -0.93 -4.43
C ALA A 223 -0.28 -0.59 -5.49
N ILE A 224 -0.61 0.33 -6.42
CA ILE A 224 0.25 0.71 -7.54
C ILE A 224 1.32 1.73 -7.11
N ALA A 225 1.02 2.60 -6.14
CA ALA A 225 1.89 3.69 -5.72
C ALA A 225 3.30 3.25 -5.27
N PRO A 226 3.50 2.15 -4.51
CA PRO A 226 4.82 1.67 -4.15
C PRO A 226 5.58 1.02 -5.31
N LYS A 227 4.86 0.46 -6.31
CA LYS A 227 5.47 -0.25 -7.43
C LYS A 227 4.56 -0.28 -8.66
N ILE A 228 4.91 0.51 -9.67
CA ILE A 228 4.09 0.64 -10.91
C ILE A 228 3.95 -0.68 -11.69
N SER A 229 4.87 -1.64 -11.49
CA SER A 229 4.76 -2.99 -12.10
C SER A 229 3.51 -3.77 -11.69
N LEU A 230 2.71 -3.27 -10.74
CA LEU A 230 1.40 -3.81 -10.37
C LEU A 230 0.24 -3.35 -11.29
N LEU A 231 0.49 -2.53 -12.31
CA LEU A 231 -0.54 -2.16 -13.30
C LEU A 231 -1.34 -3.35 -13.87
N PRO A 232 -0.80 -4.58 -14.02
CA PRO A 232 -1.61 -5.73 -14.44
C PRO A 232 -2.84 -6.03 -13.57
N ILE A 233 -2.95 -5.46 -12.34
CA ILE A 233 -4.17 -5.52 -11.51
C ILE A 233 -5.39 -4.89 -12.19
N LEU A 234 -5.19 -4.06 -13.21
CA LEU A 234 -6.26 -3.51 -14.01
C LEU A 234 -7.02 -4.57 -14.83
N ALA A 235 -6.39 -5.72 -15.15
CA ALA A 235 -7.06 -6.81 -15.86
C ALA A 235 -8.17 -7.46 -15.00
N PRO A 236 -7.94 -7.93 -13.76
CA PRO A 236 -9.03 -8.39 -12.91
C PRO A 236 -10.04 -7.28 -12.57
N LEU A 237 -9.63 -6.02 -12.49
CA LEU A 237 -10.56 -4.90 -12.33
C LEU A 237 -11.54 -4.81 -13.51
N PHE A 238 -11.05 -4.87 -14.75
CA PHE A 238 -11.90 -4.89 -15.94
C PHE A 238 -12.88 -6.06 -15.92
N LEU A 239 -12.38 -7.27 -15.58
CA LEU A 239 -13.23 -8.48 -15.50
C LEU A 239 -14.33 -8.35 -14.45
N VAL A 240 -14.06 -7.71 -13.32
CA VAL A 240 -15.06 -7.47 -12.26
C VAL A 240 -16.17 -6.55 -12.72
N TYR A 241 -15.86 -5.44 -13.39
CA TYR A 241 -16.88 -4.54 -13.94
C TYR A 241 -17.66 -5.19 -15.10
N TRP A 242 -16.99 -5.96 -15.93
CA TRP A 242 -17.64 -6.76 -16.97
C TRP A 242 -18.60 -7.79 -16.38
N TYR A 243 -18.14 -8.55 -15.37
CA TYR A 243 -18.99 -9.50 -14.65
C TYR A 243 -20.21 -8.82 -14.03
N ARG A 244 -20.04 -7.63 -13.48
CA ARG A 244 -21.14 -6.85 -12.91
C ARG A 244 -22.22 -6.52 -13.94
N VAL A 245 -21.87 -6.20 -15.19
CA VAL A 245 -22.86 -6.01 -16.26
C VAL A 245 -23.66 -7.29 -16.48
N LEU A 246 -22.99 -8.43 -16.59
CA LEU A 246 -23.63 -9.73 -16.82
C LEU A 246 -24.48 -10.16 -15.62
N ASP A 247 -24.06 -9.91 -14.38
CA ASP A 247 -24.80 -10.22 -13.17
C ASP A 247 -26.11 -9.42 -13.08
N GLU A 248 -26.11 -8.16 -13.48
CA GLU A 248 -27.32 -7.32 -13.43
C GLU A 248 -28.37 -7.71 -14.47
N VAL A 249 -27.98 -8.36 -15.57
CA VAL A 249 -28.91 -8.89 -16.60
C VAL A 249 -29.09 -10.41 -16.51
N GLU A 250 -28.62 -11.05 -15.44
CA GLU A 250 -28.71 -12.51 -15.24
C GLU A 250 -28.18 -13.32 -16.44
N GLY A 251 -27.15 -12.80 -17.11
CA GLY A 251 -26.55 -13.39 -18.31
C GLY A 251 -27.34 -13.20 -19.62
N ARG A 252 -28.45 -12.49 -19.60
CA ARG A 252 -29.29 -12.23 -20.78
C ARG A 252 -28.74 -11.02 -21.56
N TRP A 253 -27.89 -11.27 -22.54
CA TRP A 253 -27.20 -10.23 -23.31
C TRP A 253 -28.14 -9.21 -23.98
N SER A 254 -29.37 -9.64 -24.37
CA SER A 254 -30.40 -8.78 -24.96
C SER A 254 -30.95 -7.71 -24.01
N GLU A 255 -30.72 -7.85 -22.73
CA GLU A 255 -31.16 -6.89 -21.70
C GLU A 255 -30.09 -5.87 -21.31
N ILE A 256 -28.92 -5.90 -21.95
CA ILE A 256 -27.88 -4.90 -21.73
C ILE A 256 -28.35 -3.59 -22.40
N THR A 257 -28.70 -2.61 -21.58
CA THR A 257 -29.07 -1.27 -22.05
C THR A 257 -27.92 -0.28 -21.94
N PRO A 258 -27.91 0.78 -22.74
CA PRO A 258 -26.91 1.85 -22.63
C PRO A 258 -26.88 2.49 -21.24
N GLU A 259 -28.02 2.64 -20.58
CA GLU A 259 -28.15 3.22 -19.24
C GLU A 259 -27.50 2.35 -18.17
N LEU A 260 -27.64 1.01 -18.28
CA LEU A 260 -26.96 0.06 -17.41
C LEU A 260 -25.44 0.17 -17.56
N VAL A 261 -24.97 0.14 -18.80
CA VAL A 261 -23.53 0.28 -19.10
C VAL A 261 -22.99 1.61 -18.58
N GLN A 262 -23.70 2.72 -18.84
CA GLN A 262 -23.30 4.05 -18.37
C GLN A 262 -23.22 4.10 -16.83
N ARG A 263 -24.20 3.53 -16.12
CA ARG A 263 -24.20 3.48 -14.66
C ARG A 263 -22.97 2.74 -14.13
N ILE A 264 -22.66 1.55 -14.68
CA ILE A 264 -21.51 0.74 -14.25
C ILE A 264 -20.20 1.43 -14.63
N PHE A 265 -20.14 2.07 -15.80
CA PHE A 265 -19.00 2.85 -16.26
C PHE A 265 -18.71 4.05 -15.33
N ASN A 266 -19.74 4.73 -14.82
CA ASN A 266 -19.56 5.80 -13.83
C ASN A 266 -18.91 5.29 -12.54
N HIS A 267 -19.22 4.07 -12.09
CA HIS A 267 -18.53 3.43 -10.96
C HIS A 267 -17.05 3.14 -11.28
N ALA A 268 -16.77 2.69 -12.49
CA ALA A 268 -15.40 2.42 -12.94
C ALA A 268 -14.58 3.72 -13.07
N ILE A 269 -15.18 4.79 -13.63
CA ILE A 269 -14.55 6.12 -13.69
C ILE A 269 -14.23 6.61 -12.28
N LEU A 270 -15.18 6.54 -11.35
CA LEU A 270 -14.95 6.97 -9.96
C LEU A 270 -13.76 6.25 -9.34
N ALA A 271 -13.70 4.91 -9.47
CA ALA A 271 -12.57 4.13 -8.98
C ALA A 271 -11.25 4.52 -9.66
N GLY A 272 -11.27 4.72 -10.99
CA GLY A 272 -10.11 5.13 -11.77
C GLY A 272 -9.59 6.52 -11.39
N VAL A 273 -10.48 7.49 -11.25
CA VAL A 273 -10.12 8.88 -10.87
C VAL A 273 -9.51 8.90 -9.47
N ILE A 274 -10.12 8.18 -8.51
CA ILE A 274 -9.57 8.09 -7.15
C ILE A 274 -8.22 7.38 -7.15
N ALA A 275 -8.07 6.27 -7.88
CA ALA A 275 -6.80 5.55 -7.98
C ALA A 275 -5.69 6.42 -8.59
N ALA A 276 -6.00 7.16 -9.66
CA ALA A 276 -5.07 8.11 -10.28
C ALA A 276 -4.71 9.27 -9.33
N GLY A 277 -5.70 9.79 -8.59
CA GLY A 277 -5.49 10.84 -7.59
C GLY A 277 -4.59 10.36 -6.43
N VAL A 278 -4.82 9.15 -5.93
CA VAL A 278 -3.98 8.52 -4.89
C VAL A 278 -2.56 8.30 -5.41
N PHE A 279 -2.41 7.78 -6.63
CA PHE A 279 -1.10 7.61 -7.25
C PHE A 279 -0.38 8.96 -7.41
N PHE A 280 -1.06 9.99 -7.91
CA PHE A 280 -0.48 11.33 -8.06
C PHE A 280 -0.03 11.92 -6.72
N ILE A 281 -0.85 11.83 -5.66
CA ILE A 281 -0.48 12.31 -4.33
C ILE A 281 0.71 11.52 -3.76
N SER A 282 0.77 10.22 -4.03
CA SER A 282 1.80 9.30 -3.52
C SER A 282 3.12 9.38 -4.29
N ALA A 283 3.11 9.82 -5.53
CA ALA A 283 4.27 9.90 -6.40
C ALA A 283 4.11 11.04 -7.44
N PRO A 284 3.98 12.32 -7.01
CA PRO A 284 3.67 13.42 -7.91
C PRO A 284 4.76 13.61 -8.98
N TYR A 285 6.00 13.41 -8.63
CA TYR A 285 7.13 13.60 -9.55
C TYR A 285 7.32 12.46 -10.55
N ALA A 286 6.66 11.32 -10.37
CA ALA A 286 6.55 10.32 -11.44
C ALA A 286 5.81 10.88 -12.67
N ILE A 287 4.99 11.92 -12.50
CA ILE A 287 4.28 12.61 -13.57
C ILE A 287 4.96 13.94 -13.92
N LEU A 288 5.34 14.73 -12.90
CA LEU A 288 5.96 16.05 -13.10
C LEU A 288 7.36 15.95 -13.70
N ASP A 289 8.09 14.89 -13.38
CA ASP A 289 9.44 14.60 -13.90
C ASP A 289 9.44 13.29 -14.71
N ILE A 290 8.52 13.20 -15.66
CA ILE A 290 8.33 11.98 -16.46
C ILE A 290 9.56 11.59 -17.25
N ALA A 291 10.43 12.55 -17.60
CA ALA A 291 11.67 12.26 -18.32
C ALA A 291 12.69 11.49 -17.46
N ALA A 292 12.69 11.69 -16.15
CA ALA A 292 13.53 10.91 -15.22
C ALA A 292 12.84 9.61 -14.77
N PHE A 293 11.49 9.54 -14.92
CA PHE A 293 10.69 8.35 -14.55
C PHE A 293 10.75 7.25 -15.63
N VAL A 294 10.85 7.57 -16.91
CA VAL A 294 10.84 6.65 -18.06
C VAL A 294 12.25 6.33 -18.49
#